data_ac0cb95f8a7f23e68d01aa80e53627ea
#
_entry.id   ac0cb95f8a7f23e68d01aa80e53627ea
#
_cell.length_a   1.000
_cell.length_b   1.000
_cell.length_c   1.000
_cell.angle_alpha   90.00
_cell.angle_beta   90.00
_cell.angle_gamma   90.00
#
_symmetry.space_group_name_H-M   'P 1'
#
loop_
_entity.id
_entity.type
_entity.pdbx_description
1 polymer ?
#
loop_
_entity_poly.entity_id
_entity_poly.type
_entity_poly.pdbx_seq_one_letter_code
_entity_poly.pdbx_strand_id
1 'polypeptide(L)'
;MKVVIVGAGQAGAALAAKLRALGHAGPITLIGEEPSPPYQRPPLSKAYLLGEMEEERLLLRTAEFYRENGMDLRLGQPVTAIDRTARTVTVGGEAIPYDHLALTTGSSPRRLPAAIGGDLKGVYTVRTLADVDAMRAEFVAGRRVIIVGGGYIGLEAAAVAAKLGLEVTVLEMAPRILQRVASPETSDFVRALHAAHGVKIMEDTGLDRLLGDGHVTAARLKDGRELPADFVIVGVGITPGTTLAEAAGLTIDNGIATDAMGRTSDPAIWSAGDCASFPHAGGRIRLESVGNAIDQAECVAANMLGAGQPYQAKPWFWSDQFDLKLQIAGLNTGYDHIVTRQGEGAAVSFWYYRGDTLLAVDAMNDPRAYMVGKRLIESGKSPAPRVIAETPDLKALLKA
;
A
#
# COMPACT_ATOMS: atom_id res chain seq x y z
N MET A 1 -1.86 -9.38 -30.95
CA MET A 1 -2.14 -9.76 -29.55
C MET A 1 -2.91 -8.62 -28.90
N LYS A 2 -4.11 -8.89 -28.40
CA LYS A 2 -4.97 -7.95 -27.67
C LYS A 2 -4.72 -8.12 -26.18
N VAL A 3 -4.39 -7.05 -25.48
CA VAL A 3 -4.17 -7.07 -24.02
C VAL A 3 -5.28 -6.27 -23.35
N VAL A 4 -5.97 -6.87 -22.40
CA VAL A 4 -6.91 -6.20 -21.52
C VAL A 4 -6.33 -6.17 -20.11
N ILE A 5 -6.38 -5.00 -19.47
CA ILE A 5 -5.87 -4.78 -18.11
C ILE A 5 -7.04 -4.31 -17.26
N VAL A 6 -7.36 -5.06 -16.21
CA VAL A 6 -8.44 -4.76 -15.27
C VAL A 6 -7.84 -4.20 -13.98
N GLY A 7 -8.13 -2.93 -13.72
CA GLY A 7 -7.59 -2.15 -12.62
C GLY A 7 -6.66 -1.04 -13.10
N ALA A 8 -7.17 0.19 -13.17
CA ALA A 8 -6.44 1.38 -13.62
C ALA A 8 -5.70 2.08 -12.44
N GLY A 9 -5.03 1.29 -11.59
CA GLY A 9 -4.15 1.78 -10.54
C GLY A 9 -2.67 1.81 -10.95
N GLN A 10 -1.77 1.86 -9.95
CA GLN A 10 -0.32 1.93 -10.16
C GLN A 10 0.20 0.77 -11.03
N ALA A 11 -0.19 -0.48 -10.71
CA ALA A 11 0.26 -1.66 -11.45
C ALA A 11 -0.29 -1.69 -12.89
N GLY A 12 -1.58 -1.39 -13.08
CA GLY A 12 -2.19 -1.36 -14.41
C GLY A 12 -1.58 -0.32 -15.34
N ALA A 13 -1.33 0.89 -14.81
CA ALA A 13 -0.66 1.96 -15.55
C ALA A 13 0.78 1.60 -15.91
N ALA A 14 1.55 1.02 -14.98
CA ALA A 14 2.92 0.58 -15.20
C ALA A 14 2.98 -0.54 -16.27
N LEU A 15 2.07 -1.53 -16.21
CA LEU A 15 1.98 -2.62 -17.17
C LEU A 15 1.67 -2.10 -18.58
N ALA A 16 0.65 -1.25 -18.71
CA ALA A 16 0.26 -0.66 -19.99
C ALA A 16 1.40 0.14 -20.63
N ALA A 17 2.05 1.01 -19.85
CA ALA A 17 3.17 1.82 -20.30
C ALA A 17 4.37 0.93 -20.71
N LYS A 18 4.67 -0.11 -19.91
CA LYS A 18 5.77 -1.03 -20.20
C LYS A 18 5.56 -1.83 -21.47
N LEU A 19 4.35 -2.32 -21.74
CA LEU A 19 4.02 -2.99 -22.99
C LEU A 19 4.36 -2.11 -24.20
N ARG A 20 3.97 -0.83 -24.18
CA ARG A 20 4.31 0.12 -25.25
C ARG A 20 5.81 0.37 -25.33
N ALA A 21 6.49 0.56 -24.22
CA ALA A 21 7.94 0.78 -24.17
C ALA A 21 8.72 -0.42 -24.75
N LEU A 22 8.19 -1.64 -24.61
CA LEU A 22 8.75 -2.86 -25.19
C LEU A 22 8.33 -3.11 -26.65
N GLY A 23 7.63 -2.17 -27.28
CA GLY A 23 7.28 -2.22 -28.71
C GLY A 23 6.01 -3.02 -29.04
N HIS A 24 5.17 -3.35 -28.03
CA HIS A 24 3.88 -3.99 -28.31
C HIS A 24 2.96 -3.05 -29.09
N ALA A 25 2.70 -3.35 -30.38
CA ALA A 25 1.88 -2.53 -31.27
C ALA A 25 0.38 -2.89 -31.28
N GLY A 26 0.00 -4.02 -30.66
CA GLY A 26 -1.39 -4.49 -30.63
C GLY A 26 -2.29 -3.63 -29.71
N PRO A 27 -3.62 -3.86 -29.75
CA PRO A 27 -4.55 -3.15 -28.88
C PRO A 27 -4.25 -3.38 -27.39
N ILE A 28 -4.32 -2.30 -26.60
CA ILE A 28 -4.30 -2.34 -25.11
C ILE A 28 -5.55 -1.62 -24.64
N THR A 29 -6.37 -2.28 -23.82
CA THR A 29 -7.50 -1.68 -23.12
C THR A 29 -7.21 -1.70 -21.63
N LEU A 30 -7.17 -0.52 -20.98
CA LEU A 30 -7.00 -0.35 -19.54
C LEU A 30 -8.34 0.09 -18.95
N ILE A 31 -8.88 -0.73 -18.04
CA ILE A 31 -10.23 -0.55 -17.49
C ILE A 31 -10.14 -0.21 -16.00
N GLY A 32 -10.77 0.89 -15.59
CA GLY A 32 -10.82 1.37 -14.21
C GLY A 32 -12.25 1.55 -13.72
N GLU A 33 -12.51 1.15 -12.47
CA GLU A 33 -13.78 1.38 -11.78
C GLU A 33 -13.95 2.87 -11.39
N GLU A 34 -12.85 3.53 -11.04
CA GLU A 34 -12.84 4.95 -10.70
C GLU A 34 -12.93 5.82 -11.96
N PRO A 35 -13.57 7.01 -11.87
CA PRO A 35 -13.72 7.92 -13.01
C PRO A 35 -12.42 8.66 -13.39
N SER A 36 -11.44 8.69 -12.49
CA SER A 36 -10.17 9.39 -12.71
C SER A 36 -9.14 8.52 -13.44
N PRO A 37 -8.28 9.12 -14.31
CA PRO A 37 -7.11 8.42 -14.85
C PRO A 37 -6.23 7.84 -13.74
N PRO A 38 -5.35 6.86 -14.04
CA PRO A 38 -4.44 6.30 -13.05
C PRO A 38 -3.66 7.37 -12.28
N TYR A 39 -3.70 7.31 -10.95
CA TYR A 39 -3.11 8.31 -10.06
C TYR A 39 -2.34 7.67 -8.89
N GLN A 40 -1.49 8.47 -8.23
CA GLN A 40 -0.70 8.10 -7.05
C GLN A 40 -1.58 8.09 -5.80
N ARG A 41 -1.69 6.94 -5.11
CA ARG A 41 -2.46 6.83 -3.86
C ARG A 41 -1.71 7.33 -2.61
N PRO A 42 -0.37 7.25 -2.49
CA PRO A 42 0.32 7.68 -1.27
C PRO A 42 0.07 9.13 -0.84
N PRO A 43 -0.12 10.11 -1.74
CA PRO A 43 -0.45 11.47 -1.32
C PRO A 43 -1.84 11.63 -0.69
N LEU A 44 -2.74 10.67 -0.89
CA LEU A 44 -4.13 10.75 -0.40
C LEU A 44 -4.23 10.89 1.13
N SER A 45 -3.34 10.23 1.88
CA SER A 45 -3.24 10.33 3.34
C SER A 45 -2.29 11.43 3.82
N LYS A 46 -1.76 12.26 2.91
CA LYS A 46 -0.70 13.25 3.17
C LYS A 46 -1.03 14.60 2.50
N ALA A 47 -0.23 14.99 1.50
CA ALA A 47 -0.31 16.29 0.84
C ALA A 47 -1.67 16.59 0.19
N TYR A 48 -2.35 15.56 -0.34
CA TYR A 48 -3.69 15.76 -0.91
C TYR A 48 -4.72 16.04 0.17
N LEU A 49 -4.72 15.30 1.27
CA LEU A 49 -5.62 15.54 2.41
C LEU A 49 -5.32 16.88 3.08
N LEU A 50 -4.04 17.29 3.15
CA LEU A 50 -3.63 18.60 3.64
C LEU A 50 -4.08 19.77 2.73
N GLY A 51 -4.50 19.49 1.48
CA GLY A 51 -4.77 20.54 0.49
C GLY A 51 -3.52 21.17 -0.13
N GLU A 52 -2.37 20.53 0.02
CA GLU A 52 -1.07 20.99 -0.52
C GLU A 52 -0.78 20.43 -1.93
N MET A 53 -1.65 19.57 -2.45
CA MET A 53 -1.53 18.95 -3.77
C MET A 53 -2.87 18.89 -4.48
N GLU A 54 -2.92 19.44 -5.69
CA GLU A 54 -4.10 19.39 -6.56
C GLU A 54 -4.22 18.01 -7.25
N GLU A 55 -5.45 17.66 -7.69
CA GLU A 55 -5.75 16.34 -8.30
C GLU A 55 -4.87 16.05 -9.53
N GLU A 56 -4.62 17.04 -10.38
CA GLU A 56 -3.82 16.88 -11.59
C GLU A 56 -2.38 16.42 -11.29
N ARG A 57 -1.84 16.81 -10.15
CA ARG A 57 -0.49 16.41 -9.73
C ARG A 57 -0.43 14.98 -9.18
N LEU A 58 -1.58 14.39 -8.88
CA LEU A 58 -1.66 12.98 -8.51
C LEU A 58 -1.51 12.06 -9.72
N LEU A 59 -1.92 12.50 -10.91
CA LEU A 59 -1.97 11.65 -12.10
C LEU A 59 -0.62 11.02 -12.41
N LEU A 60 -0.59 9.70 -12.60
CA LEU A 60 0.61 8.98 -13.06
C LEU A 60 0.96 9.36 -14.50
N ARG A 61 -0.06 9.50 -15.33
CA ARG A 61 -0.02 10.01 -16.71
C ARG A 61 -1.36 10.65 -17.02
N THR A 62 -1.37 11.64 -17.89
CA THR A 62 -2.60 12.28 -18.35
C THR A 62 -3.41 11.33 -19.25
N ALA A 63 -4.72 11.55 -19.39
CA ALA A 63 -5.54 10.80 -20.34
C ALA A 63 -5.03 10.90 -21.78
N GLU A 64 -4.42 12.04 -22.12
CA GLU A 64 -3.80 12.28 -23.42
C GLU A 64 -2.62 11.32 -23.70
N PHE A 65 -1.79 11.03 -22.70
CA PHE A 65 -0.72 10.03 -22.81
C PHE A 65 -1.26 8.67 -23.29
N TYR A 66 -2.36 8.19 -22.72
CA TYR A 66 -2.95 6.90 -23.13
C TYR A 66 -3.46 6.96 -24.57
N ARG A 67 -4.14 8.04 -24.93
CA ARG A 67 -4.65 8.27 -26.28
C ARG A 67 -3.53 8.33 -27.32
N GLU A 68 -2.48 9.10 -27.07
CA GLU A 68 -1.33 9.26 -27.97
C GLU A 68 -0.54 7.97 -28.17
N ASN A 69 -0.53 7.12 -27.15
CA ASN A 69 0.09 5.80 -27.22
C ASN A 69 -0.88 4.70 -27.69
N GLY A 70 -2.04 5.05 -28.26
CA GLY A 70 -3.01 4.11 -28.82
C GLY A 70 -3.55 3.11 -27.80
N MET A 71 -3.75 3.54 -26.56
CA MET A 71 -4.34 2.75 -25.49
C MET A 71 -5.80 3.19 -25.28
N ASP A 72 -6.72 2.22 -25.22
CA ASP A 72 -8.12 2.45 -24.89
C ASP A 72 -8.25 2.51 -23.35
N LEU A 73 -8.51 3.71 -22.82
CA LEU A 73 -8.67 3.95 -21.38
C LEU A 73 -10.16 4.07 -21.06
N ARG A 74 -10.70 3.06 -20.37
CA ARG A 74 -12.10 2.99 -19.93
C ARG A 74 -12.22 3.23 -18.45
N LEU A 75 -12.73 4.38 -18.05
CA LEU A 75 -12.87 4.83 -16.66
C LEU A 75 -14.33 4.85 -16.22
N GLY A 76 -14.57 4.72 -14.90
CA GLY A 76 -15.89 4.66 -14.30
C GLY A 76 -16.70 3.43 -14.73
N GLN A 77 -16.03 2.38 -15.19
CA GLN A 77 -16.64 1.19 -15.76
C GLN A 77 -16.11 -0.08 -15.06
N PRO A 78 -16.80 -0.60 -14.06
CA PRO A 78 -16.37 -1.82 -13.41
C PRO A 78 -16.50 -3.02 -14.36
N VAL A 79 -15.48 -3.89 -14.35
CA VAL A 79 -15.57 -5.22 -14.95
C VAL A 79 -16.44 -6.10 -14.05
N THR A 80 -17.45 -6.74 -14.63
CA THR A 80 -18.42 -7.53 -13.87
C THR A 80 -18.23 -9.04 -14.00
N ALA A 81 -17.59 -9.51 -15.08
CA ALA A 81 -17.33 -10.93 -15.29
C ALA A 81 -16.11 -11.17 -16.17
N ILE A 82 -15.51 -12.36 -16.03
CA ILE A 82 -14.47 -12.90 -16.90
C ILE A 82 -14.96 -14.25 -17.43
N ASP A 83 -15.08 -14.39 -18.75
CA ASP A 83 -15.32 -15.67 -19.42
C ASP A 83 -13.97 -16.20 -19.97
N ARG A 84 -13.42 -17.20 -19.30
CA ARG A 84 -12.13 -17.81 -19.66
C ARG A 84 -12.23 -18.64 -20.95
N THR A 85 -13.39 -19.22 -21.24
CA THR A 85 -13.62 -20.04 -22.44
C THR A 85 -13.72 -19.17 -23.68
N ALA A 86 -14.54 -18.12 -23.61
CA ALA A 86 -14.69 -17.13 -24.70
C ALA A 86 -13.53 -16.14 -24.75
N ARG A 87 -12.69 -16.07 -23.71
CA ARG A 87 -11.63 -15.09 -23.50
C ARG A 87 -12.16 -13.66 -23.64
N THR A 88 -13.16 -13.33 -22.83
CA THR A 88 -13.75 -12.00 -22.77
C THR A 88 -13.87 -11.51 -21.33
N VAL A 89 -13.86 -10.19 -21.17
CA VAL A 89 -14.30 -9.51 -19.94
C VAL A 89 -15.57 -8.74 -20.23
N THR A 90 -16.49 -8.67 -19.27
CA THR A 90 -17.76 -7.94 -19.41
C THR A 90 -17.65 -6.58 -18.72
N VAL A 91 -17.92 -5.50 -19.46
CA VAL A 91 -17.91 -4.10 -19.01
C VAL A 91 -19.16 -3.40 -19.53
N GLY A 92 -20.03 -2.92 -18.64
CA GLY A 92 -21.26 -2.23 -19.05
C GLY A 92 -22.18 -3.06 -19.95
N GLY A 93 -22.11 -4.40 -19.87
CA GLY A 93 -22.84 -5.33 -20.75
C GLY A 93 -22.13 -5.66 -22.07
N GLU A 94 -21.04 -4.99 -22.41
CA GLU A 94 -20.18 -5.30 -23.57
C GLU A 94 -19.17 -6.39 -23.23
N ALA A 95 -18.97 -7.36 -24.13
CA ALA A 95 -17.93 -8.39 -24.04
C ALA A 95 -16.68 -7.95 -24.78
N ILE A 96 -15.60 -7.68 -24.09
CA ILE A 96 -14.31 -7.23 -24.65
C ILE A 96 -13.38 -8.44 -24.76
N PRO A 97 -12.95 -8.84 -25.97
CA PRO A 97 -12.09 -9.99 -26.17
C PRO A 97 -10.62 -9.68 -25.85
N TYR A 98 -9.90 -10.69 -25.31
CA TYR A 98 -8.47 -10.62 -25.05
C TYR A 98 -7.72 -11.84 -25.54
N ASP A 99 -6.45 -11.66 -25.90
CA ASP A 99 -5.47 -12.73 -26.04
C ASP A 99 -4.74 -12.94 -24.68
N HIS A 100 -4.44 -11.82 -23.98
CA HIS A 100 -3.93 -11.81 -22.61
C HIS A 100 -4.74 -10.84 -21.76
N LEU A 101 -5.08 -11.30 -20.54
CA LEU A 101 -5.75 -10.52 -19.52
C LEU A 101 -4.79 -10.28 -18.34
N ALA A 102 -4.67 -9.06 -17.86
CA ALA A 102 -3.97 -8.75 -16.61
C ALA A 102 -4.96 -8.30 -15.54
N LEU A 103 -4.90 -8.93 -14.38
CA LEU A 103 -5.64 -8.53 -13.18
C LEU A 103 -4.71 -7.71 -12.29
N THR A 104 -4.94 -6.40 -12.23
CA THR A 104 -4.24 -5.43 -11.40
C THR A 104 -5.23 -4.71 -10.49
N THR A 105 -6.17 -5.49 -9.94
CA THR A 105 -7.32 -5.03 -9.18
C THR A 105 -6.97 -4.50 -7.78
N GLY A 106 -5.71 -4.56 -7.40
CA GLY A 106 -5.21 -3.94 -6.18
C GLY A 106 -5.82 -4.53 -4.90
N SER A 107 -6.24 -3.65 -4.00
CA SER A 107 -6.80 -3.99 -2.70
C SER A 107 -7.82 -2.96 -2.26
N SER A 108 -8.74 -3.37 -1.37
CA SER A 108 -9.76 -2.52 -0.77
C SER A 108 -9.58 -2.43 0.75
N PRO A 109 -9.87 -1.28 1.39
CA PRO A 109 -9.79 -1.16 2.83
C PRO A 109 -10.86 -2.02 3.51
N ARG A 110 -10.50 -2.63 4.62
CA ARG A 110 -11.48 -3.30 5.48
C ARG A 110 -12.36 -2.26 6.14
N ARG A 111 -13.67 -2.46 6.06
CA ARG A 111 -14.66 -1.61 6.72
C ARG A 111 -15.12 -2.25 8.03
N LEU A 112 -15.56 -1.42 8.96
CA LEU A 112 -16.25 -1.94 10.15
C LEU A 112 -17.64 -2.45 9.74
N PRO A 113 -18.11 -3.55 10.35
CA PRO A 113 -19.48 -4.04 10.10
C PRO A 113 -20.56 -3.01 10.49
N ALA A 114 -21.67 -2.96 9.75
CA ALA A 114 -22.82 -2.12 10.09
C ALA A 114 -23.36 -2.42 11.50
N ALA A 115 -23.32 -3.69 11.94
CA ALA A 115 -23.75 -4.09 13.28
C ALA A 115 -23.02 -3.39 14.44
N ILE A 116 -21.85 -2.81 14.17
CA ILE A 116 -21.10 -2.02 15.16
C ILE A 116 -20.98 -0.54 14.74
N GLY A 117 -21.86 -0.06 13.87
CA GLY A 117 -21.92 1.34 13.44
C GLY A 117 -20.96 1.71 12.32
N GLY A 118 -20.41 0.73 11.59
CA GLY A 118 -19.50 0.99 10.47
C GLY A 118 -20.12 1.69 9.26
N ASP A 119 -21.44 1.76 9.19
CA ASP A 119 -22.24 2.42 8.15
C ASP A 119 -22.79 3.80 8.56
N LEU A 120 -22.49 4.27 9.77
CA LEU A 120 -22.84 5.62 10.19
C LEU A 120 -22.15 6.67 9.30
N LYS A 121 -22.85 7.78 9.02
CA LYS A 121 -22.21 8.94 8.41
C LYS A 121 -21.06 9.43 9.32
N GLY A 122 -20.01 9.98 8.72
CA GLY A 122 -18.82 10.40 9.46
C GLY A 122 -17.85 9.25 9.74
N VAL A 123 -18.07 8.05 9.18
CA VAL A 123 -17.13 6.91 9.25
C VAL A 123 -16.49 6.73 7.87
N TYR A 124 -15.17 6.90 7.79
CA TYR A 124 -14.42 6.95 6.54
C TYR A 124 -13.29 5.91 6.49
N THR A 125 -12.87 5.59 5.29
CA THR A 125 -11.62 4.86 4.99
C THR A 125 -10.74 5.74 4.09
N VAL A 126 -9.46 5.40 3.91
CA VAL A 126 -8.55 6.12 3.01
C VAL A 126 -8.02 5.16 1.95
N ARG A 127 -8.54 5.26 0.73
CA ARG A 127 -8.06 4.46 -0.40
C ARG A 127 -8.18 5.18 -1.74
N THR A 128 -9.28 5.90 -1.98
CA THR A 128 -9.60 6.55 -3.25
C THR A 128 -9.67 8.06 -3.11
N LEU A 129 -9.63 8.79 -4.24
CA LEU A 129 -9.91 10.22 -4.28
C LEU A 129 -11.27 10.52 -3.62
N ALA A 130 -12.30 9.76 -3.99
CA ALA A 130 -13.65 9.94 -3.45
C ALA A 130 -13.71 9.76 -1.92
N ASP A 131 -12.92 8.83 -1.35
CA ASP A 131 -12.84 8.67 0.10
C ASP A 131 -12.31 9.95 0.77
N VAL A 132 -11.24 10.52 0.22
CA VAL A 132 -10.61 11.73 0.79
C VAL A 132 -11.48 12.96 0.58
N ASP A 133 -12.07 13.13 -0.59
CA ASP A 133 -12.97 14.25 -0.88
C ASP A 133 -14.20 14.23 0.01
N ALA A 134 -14.76 13.04 0.28
CA ALA A 134 -15.90 12.88 1.17
C ALA A 134 -15.59 13.30 2.63
N MET A 135 -14.37 13.03 3.12
CA MET A 135 -14.02 13.34 4.51
C MET A 135 -13.32 14.70 4.70
N ARG A 136 -12.87 15.35 3.63
CA ARG A 136 -12.08 16.59 3.72
C ARG A 136 -12.78 17.69 4.51
N ALA A 137 -14.10 17.82 4.39
CA ALA A 137 -14.88 18.81 5.12
C ALA A 137 -14.91 18.61 6.65
N GLU A 138 -14.54 17.41 7.12
CA GLU A 138 -14.45 17.10 8.54
C GLU A 138 -13.17 17.66 9.21
N PHE A 139 -12.14 17.96 8.42
CA PHE A 139 -10.84 18.42 8.91
C PHE A 139 -10.86 19.91 9.29
N VAL A 140 -11.55 20.20 10.38
CA VAL A 140 -11.68 21.55 10.96
C VAL A 140 -11.04 21.55 12.34
N ALA A 141 -10.22 22.57 12.62
CA ALA A 141 -9.53 22.72 13.91
C ALA A 141 -10.49 22.61 15.10
N GLY A 142 -10.08 21.91 16.14
CA GLY A 142 -10.86 21.67 17.35
C GLY A 142 -11.89 20.53 17.25
N ARG A 143 -12.11 19.93 16.07
CA ARG A 143 -12.94 18.72 15.96
C ARG A 143 -12.17 17.49 16.44
N ARG A 144 -12.91 16.52 16.94
CA ARG A 144 -12.38 15.26 17.50
C ARG A 144 -12.46 14.16 16.46
N VAL A 145 -11.31 13.58 16.12
CA VAL A 145 -11.23 12.42 15.25
C VAL A 145 -10.74 11.21 16.03
N ILE A 146 -11.42 10.08 15.83
CA ILE A 146 -10.94 8.77 16.27
C ILE A 146 -10.44 8.02 15.05
N ILE A 147 -9.20 7.54 15.12
CA ILE A 147 -8.59 6.69 14.11
C ILE A 147 -8.53 5.27 14.66
N VAL A 148 -9.21 4.34 13.99
CA VAL A 148 -9.24 2.93 14.38
C VAL A 148 -8.18 2.18 13.58
N GLY A 149 -7.10 1.77 14.24
CA GLY A 149 -5.94 1.09 13.68
C GLY A 149 -4.67 1.93 13.67
N GLY A 150 -3.64 1.45 14.34
CA GLY A 150 -2.31 2.07 14.44
C GLY A 150 -1.31 1.59 13.37
N GLY A 151 -1.79 1.33 12.15
CA GLY A 151 -0.93 1.06 10.98
C GLY A 151 -0.46 2.35 10.31
N TYR A 152 0.41 2.24 9.28
CA TYR A 152 0.99 3.41 8.59
C TYR A 152 -0.05 4.41 8.09
N ILE A 153 -1.10 3.97 7.40
CA ILE A 153 -2.13 4.87 6.85
C ILE A 153 -2.89 5.59 7.97
N GLY A 154 -3.24 4.88 9.05
CA GLY A 154 -3.89 5.48 10.22
C GLY A 154 -3.01 6.54 10.88
N LEU A 155 -1.72 6.27 11.05
CA LEU A 155 -0.75 7.20 11.64
C LEU A 155 -0.48 8.40 10.72
N GLU A 156 -0.41 8.22 9.40
CA GLU A 156 -0.32 9.32 8.43
C GLU A 156 -1.55 10.24 8.50
N ALA A 157 -2.75 9.66 8.55
CA ALA A 157 -3.99 10.44 8.72
C ALA A 157 -4.00 11.16 10.08
N ALA A 158 -3.49 10.52 11.15
CA ALA A 158 -3.33 11.14 12.47
C ALA A 158 -2.39 12.34 12.43
N ALA A 159 -1.26 12.23 11.73
CA ALA A 159 -0.31 13.32 11.57
C ALA A 159 -0.93 14.51 10.81
N VAL A 160 -1.68 14.25 9.73
CA VAL A 160 -2.40 15.30 8.99
C VAL A 160 -3.46 15.96 9.87
N ALA A 161 -4.28 15.17 10.56
CA ALA A 161 -5.33 15.70 11.44
C ALA A 161 -4.74 16.58 12.55
N ALA A 162 -3.67 16.15 13.20
CA ALA A 162 -2.98 16.93 14.23
C ALA A 162 -2.38 18.23 13.66
N LYS A 163 -1.75 18.18 12.47
CA LYS A 163 -1.25 19.39 11.78
C LYS A 163 -2.36 20.42 11.50
N LEU A 164 -3.57 19.95 11.22
CA LEU A 164 -4.74 20.80 10.97
C LEU A 164 -5.47 21.23 12.26
N GLY A 165 -4.92 20.90 13.43
CA GLY A 165 -5.43 21.33 14.72
C GLY A 165 -6.62 20.54 15.27
N LEU A 166 -6.83 19.32 14.79
CA LEU A 166 -7.85 18.42 15.35
C LEU A 166 -7.37 17.76 16.64
N GLU A 167 -8.31 17.38 17.50
CA GLU A 167 -8.07 16.50 18.65
C GLU A 167 -8.06 15.05 18.16
N VAL A 168 -6.87 14.42 18.16
CA VAL A 168 -6.67 13.09 17.54
C VAL A 168 -6.49 12.00 18.59
N THR A 169 -7.30 10.96 18.49
CA THR A 169 -7.12 9.71 19.25
C THR A 169 -6.98 8.53 18.31
N VAL A 170 -5.90 7.78 18.42
CA VAL A 170 -5.67 6.52 17.70
C VAL A 170 -5.98 5.36 18.63
N LEU A 171 -6.83 4.44 18.18
CA LEU A 171 -7.14 3.18 18.88
C LEU A 171 -6.40 2.04 18.17
N GLU A 172 -5.56 1.34 18.92
CA GLU A 172 -4.89 0.12 18.47
C GLU A 172 -5.24 -1.05 19.38
N MET A 173 -5.80 -2.10 18.79
CA MET A 173 -6.21 -3.29 19.54
C MET A 173 -5.00 -4.15 19.97
N ALA A 174 -3.92 -4.09 19.22
CA ALA A 174 -2.69 -4.80 19.52
C ALA A 174 -1.91 -4.09 20.64
N PRO A 175 -0.98 -4.81 21.31
CA PRO A 175 -0.11 -4.25 22.37
C PRO A 175 0.73 -3.04 21.93
N ARG A 176 0.94 -2.83 20.63
CA ARG A 176 1.66 -1.66 20.12
C ARG A 176 1.22 -1.32 18.69
N ILE A 177 1.33 -0.05 18.34
CA ILE A 177 1.19 0.40 16.94
C ILE A 177 2.24 -0.28 16.05
N LEU A 178 1.97 -0.40 14.76
CA LEU A 178 2.86 -1.00 13.75
C LEU A 178 3.29 -2.45 14.04
N GLN A 179 2.68 -3.14 15.00
CA GLN A 179 3.13 -4.45 15.50
C GLN A 179 3.37 -5.49 14.39
N ARG A 180 2.55 -5.48 13.33
CA ARG A 180 2.65 -6.46 12.25
C ARG A 180 3.78 -6.19 11.26
N VAL A 181 4.33 -4.99 11.24
CA VAL A 181 5.19 -4.51 10.14
C VAL A 181 6.52 -3.91 10.61
N ALA A 182 6.65 -3.60 11.90
CA ALA A 182 7.84 -2.95 12.46
C ALA A 182 8.24 -3.55 13.82
N SER A 183 9.45 -3.27 14.25
CA SER A 183 9.96 -3.66 15.56
C SER A 183 9.38 -2.79 16.71
N PRO A 184 9.57 -3.21 17.98
CA PRO A 184 9.28 -2.36 19.12
C PRO A 184 9.98 -1.01 19.05
N GLU A 185 11.27 -0.96 18.64
CA GLU A 185 12.07 0.26 18.55
C GLU A 185 11.47 1.25 17.54
N THR A 186 11.04 0.78 16.38
CA THR A 186 10.33 1.60 15.37
C THR A 186 8.99 2.08 15.93
N SER A 187 8.23 1.23 16.61
CA SER A 187 6.95 1.61 17.23
C SER A 187 7.14 2.67 18.31
N ASP A 188 8.16 2.51 19.17
CA ASP A 188 8.47 3.46 20.25
C ASP A 188 8.86 4.82 19.71
N PHE A 189 9.68 4.85 18.66
CA PHE A 189 10.05 6.10 17.97
C PHE A 189 8.81 6.81 17.42
N VAL A 190 7.96 6.11 16.68
CA VAL A 190 6.76 6.70 16.07
C VAL A 190 5.75 7.13 17.13
N ARG A 191 5.57 6.34 18.21
CA ARG A 191 4.70 6.70 19.33
C ARG A 191 5.17 7.99 20.00
N ALA A 192 6.46 8.12 20.28
CA ALA A 192 7.04 9.32 20.87
C ALA A 192 6.84 10.55 19.97
N LEU A 193 7.04 10.41 18.67
CA LEU A 193 6.79 11.46 17.68
C LEU A 193 5.34 11.94 17.74
N HIS A 194 4.39 11.02 17.66
CA HIS A 194 2.97 11.36 17.70
C HIS A 194 2.55 12.01 19.01
N ALA A 195 3.03 11.49 20.14
CA ALA A 195 2.77 12.09 21.46
C ALA A 195 3.31 13.53 21.56
N ALA A 196 4.49 13.80 21.02
CA ALA A 196 5.08 15.14 20.98
C ALA A 196 4.22 16.14 20.15
N HIS A 197 3.41 15.64 19.24
CA HIS A 197 2.46 16.44 18.44
C HIS A 197 1.01 16.40 18.97
N GLY A 198 0.82 15.93 20.20
CA GLY A 198 -0.49 15.94 20.87
C GLY A 198 -1.44 14.82 20.44
N VAL A 199 -1.01 13.85 19.66
CA VAL A 199 -1.83 12.69 19.29
C VAL A 199 -1.89 11.72 20.47
N LYS A 200 -3.10 11.35 20.89
CA LYS A 200 -3.32 10.33 21.92
C LYS A 200 -3.37 8.95 21.26
N ILE A 201 -2.39 8.10 21.54
CA ILE A 201 -2.38 6.70 21.11
C ILE A 201 -2.82 5.82 22.28
N MET A 202 -3.82 4.97 22.04
CA MET A 202 -4.37 4.01 22.99
C MET A 202 -4.14 2.60 22.44
N GLU A 203 -3.08 1.97 22.90
CA GLU A 203 -2.72 0.57 22.60
C GLU A 203 -3.48 -0.38 23.55
N ASP A 204 -3.49 -1.68 23.24
CA ASP A 204 -4.32 -2.68 23.94
C ASP A 204 -5.80 -2.26 24.08
N THR A 205 -6.28 -1.45 23.11
CA THR A 205 -7.58 -0.81 23.22
C THR A 205 -8.46 -1.18 22.04
N GLY A 206 -9.38 -2.11 22.26
CA GLY A 206 -10.33 -2.57 21.25
C GLY A 206 -11.58 -1.69 21.16
N LEU A 207 -12.01 -1.38 19.94
CA LEU A 207 -13.33 -0.83 19.68
C LEU A 207 -14.40 -1.91 19.91
N ASP A 208 -15.46 -1.58 20.64
CA ASP A 208 -16.69 -2.37 20.74
C ASP A 208 -17.64 -1.97 19.60
N ARG A 209 -18.02 -0.70 19.56
CA ARG A 209 -18.88 -0.14 18.49
C ARG A 209 -18.77 1.37 18.38
N LEU A 210 -19.25 1.89 17.26
CA LEU A 210 -19.50 3.31 17.07
C LEU A 210 -20.95 3.63 17.48
N LEU A 211 -21.15 4.80 18.06
CA LEU A 211 -22.44 5.27 18.57
C LEU A 211 -22.88 6.50 17.77
N GLY A 212 -24.19 6.64 17.57
CA GLY A 212 -24.81 7.79 16.92
C GLY A 212 -26.19 7.47 16.35
N ASP A 213 -26.92 8.50 16.01
CA ASP A 213 -28.20 8.41 15.29
C ASP A 213 -28.00 8.98 13.88
N GLY A 214 -27.78 8.11 12.92
CA GLY A 214 -27.48 8.47 11.53
C GLY A 214 -26.07 9.03 11.28
N HIS A 215 -25.43 9.65 12.26
CA HIS A 215 -24.05 10.15 12.22
C HIS A 215 -23.30 9.71 13.46
N VAL A 216 -21.99 9.40 13.34
CA VAL A 216 -21.17 8.99 14.48
C VAL A 216 -20.99 10.15 15.47
N THR A 217 -21.13 9.87 16.77
CA THR A 217 -20.94 10.85 17.85
C THR A 217 -19.97 10.39 18.92
N ALA A 218 -19.71 9.09 19.02
CA ALA A 218 -18.75 8.51 19.95
C ALA A 218 -18.30 7.11 19.50
N ALA A 219 -17.19 6.65 20.08
CA ALA A 219 -16.74 5.28 20.04
C ALA A 219 -16.83 4.66 21.44
N ARG A 220 -17.52 3.51 21.57
CA ARG A 220 -17.49 2.69 22.79
C ARG A 220 -16.35 1.69 22.67
N LEU A 221 -15.53 1.63 23.69
CA LEU A 221 -14.42 0.71 23.82
C LEU A 221 -14.88 -0.61 24.48
N LYS A 222 -14.11 -1.68 24.31
CA LYS A 222 -14.39 -2.99 24.92
C LYS A 222 -14.40 -2.97 26.46
N ASP A 223 -13.71 -2.02 27.07
CA ASP A 223 -13.71 -1.81 28.51
C ASP A 223 -14.89 -0.95 29.04
N GLY A 224 -15.81 -0.57 28.14
CA GLY A 224 -17.01 0.19 28.44
C GLY A 224 -16.86 1.72 28.40
N ARG A 225 -15.64 2.26 28.26
CA ARG A 225 -15.44 3.70 28.09
C ARG A 225 -16.02 4.19 26.78
N GLU A 226 -16.56 5.39 26.79
CA GLU A 226 -17.03 6.08 25.59
C GLU A 226 -16.15 7.29 25.31
N LEU A 227 -15.68 7.40 24.07
CA LEU A 227 -14.86 8.52 23.61
C LEU A 227 -15.69 9.29 22.60
N PRO A 228 -15.94 10.59 22.83
CA PRO A 228 -16.66 11.43 21.87
C PRO A 228 -15.85 11.59 20.58
N ALA A 229 -16.54 11.57 19.45
CA ALA A 229 -15.95 11.73 18.13
C ALA A 229 -16.90 12.52 17.22
N ASP A 230 -16.35 13.41 16.43
CA ASP A 230 -17.09 14.13 15.40
C ASP A 230 -17.05 13.38 14.07
N PHE A 231 -16.01 12.58 13.85
CA PHE A 231 -15.90 11.60 12.76
C PHE A 231 -14.84 10.53 13.11
N VAL A 232 -14.80 9.48 12.29
CA VAL A 232 -13.92 8.31 12.49
C VAL A 232 -13.23 7.94 11.18
N ILE A 233 -11.94 7.65 11.24
CA ILE A 233 -11.17 7.06 10.13
C ILE A 233 -10.81 5.62 10.49
N VAL A 234 -11.11 4.68 9.59
CA VAL A 234 -10.90 3.24 9.79
C VAL A 234 -9.70 2.79 8.96
N GLY A 235 -8.63 2.36 9.64
CA GLY A 235 -7.38 1.87 9.04
C GLY A 235 -6.99 0.49 9.57
N VAL A 236 -7.92 -0.49 9.52
CA VAL A 236 -7.74 -1.83 10.10
C VAL A 236 -7.22 -2.89 9.09
N GLY A 237 -6.53 -2.44 8.07
CA GLY A 237 -5.95 -3.28 7.03
C GLY A 237 -6.75 -3.30 5.74
N ILE A 238 -6.27 -4.09 4.79
CA ILE A 238 -6.82 -4.19 3.44
C ILE A 238 -7.13 -5.66 3.08
N THR A 239 -7.92 -5.84 2.03
CA THR A 239 -8.24 -7.13 1.42
C THR A 239 -7.84 -7.08 -0.05
N PRO A 240 -7.11 -8.07 -0.59
CA PRO A 240 -6.76 -8.10 -2.01
C PRO A 240 -8.03 -8.19 -2.88
N GLY A 241 -8.00 -7.52 -4.03
CA GLY A 241 -9.10 -7.49 -5.00
C GLY A 241 -9.18 -8.80 -5.79
N THR A 242 -9.74 -9.86 -5.21
CA THR A 242 -9.77 -11.22 -5.78
C THR A 242 -11.12 -11.64 -6.35
N THR A 243 -12.18 -10.90 -6.10
CA THR A 243 -13.57 -11.27 -6.41
C THR A 243 -13.78 -11.72 -7.87
N LEU A 244 -13.25 -10.98 -8.83
CA LEU A 244 -13.35 -11.34 -10.26
C LEU A 244 -12.58 -12.63 -10.58
N ALA A 245 -11.40 -12.81 -9.98
CA ALA A 245 -10.57 -13.99 -10.16
C ALA A 245 -11.23 -15.24 -9.55
N GLU A 246 -11.82 -15.11 -8.36
CA GLU A 246 -12.57 -16.17 -7.68
C GLU A 246 -13.78 -16.59 -8.52
N ALA A 247 -14.59 -15.62 -8.97
CA ALA A 247 -15.76 -15.88 -9.81
C ALA A 247 -15.39 -16.54 -11.13
N ALA A 248 -14.20 -16.25 -11.68
CA ALA A 248 -13.67 -16.89 -12.87
C ALA A 248 -13.01 -18.26 -12.59
N GLY A 249 -12.99 -18.73 -11.35
CA GLY A 249 -12.39 -20.03 -10.97
C GLY A 249 -10.86 -20.04 -11.05
N LEU A 250 -10.19 -18.92 -10.84
CA LEU A 250 -8.74 -18.85 -10.70
C LEU A 250 -8.32 -19.27 -9.29
N THR A 251 -7.10 -19.77 -9.15
CA THR A 251 -6.55 -20.17 -7.84
C THR A 251 -6.27 -18.93 -6.99
N ILE A 252 -6.78 -18.94 -5.76
CA ILE A 252 -6.58 -17.89 -4.76
C ILE A 252 -5.79 -18.45 -3.58
N ASP A 253 -4.73 -17.75 -3.19
CA ASP A 253 -3.94 -18.05 -2.01
C ASP A 253 -3.38 -16.73 -1.46
N ASN A 254 -4.08 -16.14 -0.47
CA ASN A 254 -3.80 -14.81 0.06
C ASN A 254 -3.66 -13.72 -1.04
N GLY A 255 -4.51 -13.81 -2.08
CA GLY A 255 -4.47 -13.03 -3.31
C GLY A 255 -4.60 -13.94 -4.52
N ILE A 256 -4.54 -13.37 -5.71
CA ILE A 256 -4.55 -14.14 -6.96
C ILE A 256 -3.22 -14.88 -7.08
N ALA A 257 -3.24 -16.21 -7.00
CA ALA A 257 -2.03 -17.03 -7.03
C ALA A 257 -1.39 -17.00 -8.43
N THR A 258 -0.12 -16.61 -8.50
CA THR A 258 0.67 -16.60 -9.74
C THR A 258 1.87 -17.51 -9.65
N ASP A 259 2.40 -17.91 -10.81
CA ASP A 259 3.75 -18.47 -10.91
C ASP A 259 4.82 -17.37 -10.75
N ALA A 260 6.09 -17.74 -10.87
CA ALA A 260 7.20 -16.80 -10.76
C ALA A 260 7.22 -15.75 -11.89
N MET A 261 6.57 -16.00 -13.02
CA MET A 261 6.46 -15.07 -14.14
C MET A 261 5.25 -14.15 -14.05
N GLY A 262 4.38 -14.33 -13.06
CA GLY A 262 3.14 -13.57 -12.88
C GLY A 262 1.92 -14.18 -13.59
N ARG A 263 1.97 -15.42 -14.09
CA ARG A 263 0.82 -16.13 -14.66
C ARG A 263 -0.04 -16.70 -13.55
N THR A 264 -1.34 -16.64 -13.73
CA THR A 264 -2.31 -17.31 -12.86
C THR A 264 -2.45 -18.81 -13.20
N SER A 265 -3.44 -19.49 -12.62
CA SER A 265 -3.82 -20.85 -13.00
C SER A 265 -4.37 -20.98 -14.44
N ASP A 266 -4.62 -19.85 -15.10
CA ASP A 266 -4.95 -19.76 -16.53
C ASP A 266 -3.78 -19.12 -17.29
N PRO A 267 -3.21 -19.79 -18.32
CA PRO A 267 -2.02 -19.30 -19.02
C PRO A 267 -2.24 -17.98 -19.80
N ALA A 268 -3.48 -17.62 -20.07
CA ALA A 268 -3.82 -16.34 -20.72
C ALA A 268 -4.06 -15.20 -19.71
N ILE A 269 -4.10 -15.51 -18.40
CA ILE A 269 -4.43 -14.53 -17.36
C ILE A 269 -3.22 -14.33 -16.43
N TRP A 270 -2.89 -13.07 -16.20
CA TRP A 270 -1.75 -12.62 -15.42
C TRP A 270 -2.21 -11.77 -14.25
N SER A 271 -1.38 -11.59 -13.23
CA SER A 271 -1.68 -10.67 -12.12
C SER A 271 -0.43 -9.98 -11.61
N ALA A 272 -0.58 -8.73 -11.14
CA ALA A 272 0.47 -7.91 -10.54
C ALA A 272 -0.08 -6.91 -9.54
N GLY A 273 0.77 -6.47 -8.62
CA GLY A 273 0.46 -5.48 -7.57
C GLY A 273 -0.19 -6.11 -6.34
N ASP A 274 -0.92 -5.29 -5.55
CA ASP A 274 -1.45 -5.68 -4.24
C ASP A 274 -2.36 -6.92 -4.26
N CYS A 275 -3.01 -7.21 -5.39
CA CYS A 275 -3.88 -8.39 -5.53
C CYS A 275 -3.12 -9.69 -5.83
N ALA A 276 -1.86 -9.63 -6.27
CA ALA A 276 -1.10 -10.80 -6.70
C ALA A 276 -0.34 -11.44 -5.53
N SER A 277 -0.49 -12.77 -5.39
CA SER A 277 0.31 -13.61 -4.49
C SER A 277 1.29 -14.41 -5.33
N PHE A 278 2.57 -14.33 -5.03
CA PHE A 278 3.64 -14.89 -5.86
C PHE A 278 4.69 -15.65 -5.03
N PRO A 279 5.47 -16.59 -5.65
CA PRO A 279 6.51 -17.33 -4.96
C PRO A 279 7.63 -16.43 -4.44
N HIS A 280 8.04 -16.63 -3.19
CA HIS A 280 9.16 -15.93 -2.57
C HIS A 280 9.78 -16.78 -1.45
N ALA A 281 11.10 -16.94 -1.45
CA ALA A 281 11.88 -17.59 -0.38
C ALA A 281 11.29 -18.95 0.11
N GLY A 282 10.85 -19.79 -0.82
CA GLY A 282 10.28 -21.11 -0.50
C GLY A 282 8.81 -21.11 -0.06
N GLY A 283 8.16 -19.95 0.00
CA GLY A 283 6.74 -19.78 0.28
C GLY A 283 6.06 -18.90 -0.76
N ARG A 284 4.99 -18.24 -0.34
CA ARG A 284 4.27 -17.23 -1.13
C ARG A 284 4.11 -15.97 -0.31
N ILE A 285 4.22 -14.83 -0.98
CA ILE A 285 3.94 -13.52 -0.37
C ILE A 285 3.06 -12.67 -1.27
N ARG A 286 2.51 -11.64 -0.68
CA ARG A 286 1.85 -10.52 -1.33
C ARG A 286 2.45 -9.23 -0.77
N LEU A 287 2.90 -8.31 -1.63
CA LEU A 287 3.52 -7.04 -1.25
C LEU A 287 2.61 -5.88 -1.64
N GLU A 288 2.23 -5.10 -0.64
CA GLU A 288 1.35 -3.94 -0.76
C GLU A 288 2.21 -2.66 -0.78
N SER A 289 2.89 -2.42 -1.91
CA SER A 289 3.73 -1.23 -2.06
C SER A 289 3.77 -0.73 -3.50
N VAL A 290 4.03 0.57 -3.65
CA VAL A 290 4.17 1.22 -4.96
C VAL A 290 5.32 0.57 -5.75
N GLY A 291 6.46 0.32 -5.11
CA GLY A 291 7.61 -0.32 -5.75
C GLY A 291 7.25 -1.69 -6.31
N ASN A 292 6.61 -2.56 -5.51
CA ASN A 292 6.17 -3.86 -5.98
C ASN A 292 5.14 -3.75 -7.11
N ALA A 293 4.19 -2.83 -7.01
CA ALA A 293 3.17 -2.64 -8.04
C ALA A 293 3.77 -2.28 -9.40
N ILE A 294 4.83 -1.47 -9.42
CA ILE A 294 5.55 -1.10 -10.64
C ILE A 294 6.41 -2.27 -11.14
N ASP A 295 7.32 -2.77 -10.31
CA ASP A 295 8.34 -3.73 -10.72
C ASP A 295 7.72 -5.06 -11.17
N GLN A 296 6.70 -5.54 -10.43
CA GLN A 296 5.98 -6.75 -10.80
C GLN A 296 5.17 -6.58 -12.09
N ALA A 297 4.48 -5.44 -12.25
CA ALA A 297 3.72 -5.14 -13.46
C ALA A 297 4.63 -5.05 -14.70
N GLU A 298 5.80 -4.42 -14.57
CA GLU A 298 6.78 -4.35 -15.66
C GLU A 298 7.36 -5.73 -16.03
N CYS A 299 7.62 -6.58 -15.03
CA CYS A 299 8.03 -7.97 -15.24
C CYS A 299 6.94 -8.77 -15.97
N VAL A 300 5.68 -8.64 -15.54
CA VAL A 300 4.53 -9.28 -16.20
C VAL A 300 4.39 -8.82 -17.64
N ALA A 301 4.51 -7.51 -17.91
CA ALA A 301 4.47 -6.97 -19.28
C ALA A 301 5.54 -7.60 -20.20
N ALA A 302 6.77 -7.72 -19.70
CA ALA A 302 7.85 -8.36 -20.43
C ALA A 302 7.57 -9.86 -20.66
N ASN A 303 7.03 -10.56 -19.66
CA ASN A 303 6.70 -11.97 -19.76
C ASN A 303 5.52 -12.24 -20.68
N MET A 304 4.54 -11.36 -20.78
CA MET A 304 3.48 -11.42 -21.80
C MET A 304 4.06 -11.38 -23.22
N LEU A 305 5.19 -10.71 -23.42
CA LEU A 305 5.91 -10.61 -24.69
C LEU A 305 6.98 -11.72 -24.85
N GLY A 306 7.01 -12.70 -23.96
CA GLY A 306 7.87 -13.89 -24.06
C GLY A 306 9.24 -13.78 -23.40
N ALA A 307 9.48 -12.81 -22.51
CA ALA A 307 10.78 -12.68 -21.84
C ALA A 307 11.16 -13.87 -20.94
N GLY A 308 10.17 -14.58 -20.36
CA GLY A 308 10.39 -15.77 -19.54
C GLY A 308 11.23 -15.54 -18.28
N GLN A 309 11.15 -14.34 -17.69
CA GLN A 309 11.97 -13.96 -16.55
C GLN A 309 11.17 -14.02 -15.25
N PRO A 310 11.66 -14.76 -14.22
CA PRO A 310 11.01 -14.79 -12.93
C PRO A 310 11.10 -13.44 -12.23
N TYR A 311 10.00 -13.01 -11.61
CA TYR A 311 9.95 -11.82 -10.79
C TYR A 311 10.76 -12.02 -9.50
N GLN A 312 11.68 -11.11 -9.25
CA GLN A 312 12.47 -11.03 -8.02
C GLN A 312 12.09 -9.77 -7.26
N ALA A 313 11.35 -9.94 -6.19
CA ALA A 313 10.92 -8.82 -5.37
C ALA A 313 12.10 -8.12 -4.70
N LYS A 314 12.10 -6.80 -4.73
CA LYS A 314 13.02 -5.92 -4.02
C LYS A 314 12.20 -5.05 -3.07
N PRO A 315 11.77 -5.57 -1.91
CA PRO A 315 10.83 -4.87 -1.04
C PRO A 315 11.41 -3.56 -0.54
N TRP A 316 10.64 -2.50 -0.70
CA TRP A 316 10.91 -1.21 -0.08
C TRP A 316 9.59 -0.47 0.14
N PHE A 317 9.58 0.38 1.16
CA PHE A 317 8.40 1.14 1.56
C PHE A 317 8.83 2.47 2.18
N TRP A 318 7.93 3.44 2.24
CA TRP A 318 8.15 4.68 2.98
C TRP A 318 6.86 5.15 3.65
N SER A 319 7.01 5.95 4.70
CA SER A 319 5.92 6.66 5.34
C SER A 319 6.42 8.03 5.79
N ASP A 320 5.63 9.06 5.52
CA ASP A 320 5.90 10.44 5.96
C ASP A 320 4.87 10.83 7.01
N GLN A 321 5.33 11.19 8.21
CA GLN A 321 4.49 11.56 9.33
C GLN A 321 5.13 12.76 10.05
N PHE A 322 4.47 13.92 10.06
CA PHE A 322 5.06 15.18 10.55
C PHE A 322 6.36 15.53 9.81
N ASP A 323 7.49 15.55 10.53
CA ASP A 323 8.85 15.76 10.02
C ASP A 323 9.65 14.46 9.85
N LEU A 324 9.05 13.31 10.21
CA LEU A 324 9.63 12.00 9.99
C LEU A 324 9.51 11.57 8.52
N LYS A 325 10.63 11.21 7.93
CA LYS A 325 10.73 10.42 6.70
C LYS A 325 11.23 9.03 7.06
N LEU A 326 10.29 8.10 7.20
CA LEU A 326 10.61 6.68 7.40
C LEU A 326 10.80 6.02 6.05
N GLN A 327 11.95 5.40 5.83
CA GLN A 327 12.27 4.61 4.65
C GLN A 327 12.67 3.21 5.07
N ILE A 328 12.09 2.20 4.43
CA ILE A 328 12.25 0.79 4.76
C ILE A 328 12.78 0.05 3.54
N ALA A 329 13.78 -0.80 3.71
CA ALA A 329 14.23 -1.74 2.70
C ALA A 329 14.29 -3.15 3.29
N GLY A 330 13.93 -4.16 2.47
CA GLY A 330 13.87 -5.56 2.87
C GLY A 330 12.57 -5.93 3.60
N LEU A 331 12.54 -7.14 4.14
CA LEU A 331 11.45 -7.69 4.95
C LEU A 331 12.02 -8.18 6.28
N ASN A 332 11.50 -7.64 7.37
CA ASN A 332 11.99 -7.96 8.72
C ASN A 332 11.43 -9.28 9.29
N THR A 333 10.62 -10.02 8.55
CA THR A 333 10.00 -11.26 9.02
C THR A 333 11.04 -12.27 9.47
N GLY A 334 10.94 -12.70 10.73
CA GLY A 334 11.81 -13.72 11.31
C GLY A 334 13.16 -13.19 11.78
N TYR A 335 13.31 -11.89 11.99
CA TYR A 335 14.48 -11.35 12.66
C TYR A 335 14.57 -11.83 14.12
N ASP A 336 15.77 -11.94 14.62
CA ASP A 336 16.06 -12.37 15.99
C ASP A 336 16.79 -11.28 16.81
N HIS A 337 17.42 -10.31 16.14
CA HIS A 337 18.03 -9.16 16.80
C HIS A 337 18.09 -7.93 15.90
N ILE A 338 18.32 -6.77 16.51
CA ILE A 338 18.36 -5.46 15.85
C ILE A 338 19.65 -4.74 16.25
N VAL A 339 20.27 -4.12 15.25
CA VAL A 339 21.34 -3.14 15.47
C VAL A 339 20.76 -1.75 15.35
N THR A 340 20.81 -0.98 16.43
CA THR A 340 20.44 0.44 16.44
C THR A 340 21.66 1.28 16.08
N ARG A 341 21.50 2.17 15.09
CA ARG A 341 22.53 3.10 14.71
C ARG A 341 22.01 4.54 14.78
N GLN A 342 22.67 5.37 15.55
CA GLN A 342 22.42 6.81 15.59
C GLN A 342 23.08 7.48 14.37
N GLY A 343 22.33 8.35 13.70
CA GLY A 343 22.81 9.21 12.63
C GLY A 343 23.10 10.63 13.12
N GLU A 344 23.09 11.59 12.22
CA GLU A 344 23.24 13.00 12.57
C GLU A 344 21.92 13.58 13.11
N GLY A 345 21.98 14.34 14.20
CA GLY A 345 20.79 14.95 14.81
C GLY A 345 19.78 13.92 15.32
N ALA A 346 18.54 14.00 14.85
CA ALA A 346 17.47 13.08 15.23
C ALA A 346 17.39 11.83 14.34
N ALA A 347 18.34 11.63 13.42
CA ALA A 347 18.34 10.47 12.55
C ALA A 347 18.72 9.20 13.31
N VAL A 348 17.98 8.13 13.07
CA VAL A 348 18.25 6.80 13.62
C VAL A 348 17.88 5.72 12.61
N SER A 349 18.60 4.60 12.64
CA SER A 349 18.24 3.45 11.80
C SER A 349 18.30 2.15 12.59
N PHE A 350 17.34 1.25 12.30
CA PHE A 350 17.21 -0.07 12.90
C PHE A 350 17.47 -1.12 11.83
N TRP A 351 18.50 -1.94 12.05
CA TRP A 351 18.97 -2.96 11.11
C TRP A 351 18.59 -4.33 11.65
N TYR A 352 17.76 -5.02 10.91
CA TYR A 352 17.15 -6.29 11.31
C TYR A 352 18.00 -7.47 10.83
N TYR A 353 18.36 -8.34 11.74
CA TYR A 353 19.16 -9.53 11.47
C TYR A 353 18.44 -10.81 11.86
N ARG A 354 18.77 -11.90 11.18
CA ARG A 354 18.54 -13.26 11.60
C ARG A 354 19.88 -13.99 11.59
N GLY A 355 20.43 -14.30 12.77
CA GLY A 355 21.84 -14.65 12.91
C GLY A 355 22.74 -13.60 12.26
N ASP A 356 23.56 -13.97 11.30
CA ASP A 356 24.44 -13.06 10.56
C ASP A 356 23.83 -12.51 9.26
N THR A 357 22.57 -12.82 8.96
CA THR A 357 21.92 -12.36 7.73
C THR A 357 21.16 -11.06 7.95
N LEU A 358 21.51 -10.02 7.20
CA LEU A 358 20.78 -8.76 7.16
C LEU A 358 19.49 -8.94 6.37
N LEU A 359 18.34 -8.70 7.01
CA LEU A 359 17.00 -8.87 6.43
C LEU A 359 16.38 -7.57 5.96
N ALA A 360 16.49 -6.52 6.78
CA ALA A 360 15.81 -5.24 6.53
C ALA A 360 16.50 -4.08 7.25
N VAL A 361 16.13 -2.87 6.88
CA VAL A 361 16.48 -1.64 7.59
C VAL A 361 15.27 -0.71 7.63
N ASP A 362 14.98 -0.16 8.82
CA ASP A 362 14.10 0.99 9.01
C ASP A 362 14.97 2.22 9.26
N ALA A 363 14.86 3.23 8.42
CA ALA A 363 15.66 4.44 8.49
C ALA A 363 14.76 5.66 8.74
N MET A 364 14.88 6.26 9.92
CA MET A 364 14.19 7.47 10.36
C MET A 364 15.07 8.68 10.06
N ASN A 365 14.67 9.48 9.09
CA ASN A 365 15.43 10.67 8.64
C ASN A 365 16.90 10.36 8.28
N ASP A 366 17.20 9.10 7.93
CA ASP A 366 18.55 8.63 7.54
C ASP A 366 18.56 8.03 6.12
N PRO A 367 18.51 8.88 5.06
CA PRO A 367 18.52 8.38 3.70
C PRO A 367 19.80 7.62 3.33
N ARG A 368 20.91 7.86 4.05
CA ARG A 368 22.16 7.13 3.85
C ARG A 368 22.05 5.69 4.33
N ALA A 369 21.52 5.46 5.53
CA ALA A 369 21.27 4.13 6.05
C ALA A 369 20.31 3.35 5.13
N TYR A 370 19.22 4.00 4.69
CA TYR A 370 18.29 3.39 3.73
C TYR A 370 19.00 2.97 2.44
N MET A 371 19.74 3.88 1.79
CA MET A 371 20.40 3.59 0.51
C MET A 371 21.46 2.50 0.61
N VAL A 372 22.24 2.49 1.69
CA VAL A 372 23.25 1.46 1.91
C VAL A 372 22.59 0.12 2.24
N GLY A 373 21.65 0.12 3.18
CA GLY A 373 20.91 -1.09 3.57
C GLY A 373 20.20 -1.74 2.37
N LYS A 374 19.50 -0.93 1.57
CA LYS A 374 18.84 -1.41 0.34
C LYS A 374 19.82 -2.10 -0.60
N ARG A 375 20.99 -1.50 -0.86
CA ARG A 375 22.01 -2.09 -1.76
C ARG A 375 22.62 -3.35 -1.20
N LEU A 376 22.89 -3.42 0.11
CA LEU A 376 23.41 -4.61 0.77
C LEU A 376 22.41 -5.76 0.66
N ILE A 377 21.15 -5.53 1.00
CA ILE A 377 20.07 -6.52 0.93
C ILE A 377 19.89 -7.02 -0.51
N GLU A 378 19.76 -6.12 -1.49
CA GLU A 378 19.57 -6.46 -2.89
C GLU A 378 20.75 -7.23 -3.52
N SER A 379 21.97 -7.02 -3.01
CA SER A 379 23.16 -7.75 -3.44
C SER A 379 23.46 -9.02 -2.64
N GLY A 380 22.60 -9.33 -1.63
CA GLY A 380 22.81 -10.48 -0.75
C GLY A 380 24.01 -10.34 0.20
N LYS A 381 24.52 -9.12 0.39
CA LYS A 381 25.64 -8.85 1.31
C LYS A 381 25.10 -8.61 2.71
N SER A 382 25.70 -9.27 3.70
CA SER A 382 25.32 -9.13 5.11
C SER A 382 26.58 -8.84 5.95
N PRO A 383 26.99 -7.57 6.06
CA PRO A 383 28.04 -7.21 7.00
C PRO A 383 27.66 -7.64 8.42
N ALA A 384 28.62 -8.10 9.21
CA ALA A 384 28.35 -8.51 10.58
C ALA A 384 27.69 -7.36 11.39
N PRO A 385 26.78 -7.66 12.33
CA PRO A 385 26.08 -6.67 13.14
C PRO A 385 27.00 -5.61 13.77
N ARG A 386 28.14 -6.05 14.32
CA ARG A 386 29.14 -5.17 14.87
C ARG A 386 29.71 -4.17 13.85
N VAL A 387 29.92 -4.61 12.62
CA VAL A 387 30.45 -3.76 11.54
C VAL A 387 29.45 -2.66 11.20
N ILE A 388 28.15 -2.96 11.15
CA ILE A 388 27.11 -1.94 10.98
C ILE A 388 27.13 -0.94 12.14
N ALA A 389 27.26 -1.41 13.38
CA ALA A 389 27.26 -0.54 14.56
C ALA A 389 28.47 0.43 14.61
N GLU A 390 29.65 -0.07 14.26
CA GLU A 390 30.91 0.61 14.51
C GLU A 390 31.46 1.39 13.28
N THR A 391 31.01 1.08 12.05
CA THR A 391 31.54 1.73 10.83
C THR A 391 31.13 3.21 10.76
N PRO A 392 32.07 4.16 10.76
CA PRO A 392 31.73 5.58 10.72
C PRO A 392 31.02 5.99 9.42
N ASP A 393 31.52 5.53 8.28
CA ASP A 393 30.90 5.78 6.96
C ASP A 393 30.29 4.50 6.38
N LEU A 394 28.95 4.43 6.42
CA LEU A 394 28.21 3.31 5.86
C LEU A 394 28.51 3.01 4.39
N LYS A 395 28.91 4.02 3.58
CA LYS A 395 29.22 3.81 2.17
C LYS A 395 30.45 2.91 1.97
N ALA A 396 31.34 2.83 2.94
CA ALA A 396 32.48 1.93 2.89
C ALA A 396 32.06 0.46 2.79
N LEU A 397 30.91 0.10 3.37
CA LEU A 397 30.36 -1.26 3.36
C LEU A 397 29.94 -1.74 1.97
N LEU A 398 29.71 -0.84 1.02
CA LEU A 398 29.37 -1.20 -0.36
C LEU A 398 30.59 -1.61 -1.20
N LYS A 399 31.80 -1.24 -0.74
CA LYS A 399 33.06 -1.54 -1.44
C LYS A 399 33.72 -2.83 -0.95
N ALA A 400 33.29 -3.31 0.22
CA ALA A 400 33.75 -4.56 0.83
C ALA A 400 32.96 -5.82 0.27
#